data_ffa6d85f9e1fd11b11278e522ca0a68b
#
_entry.id   ffa6d85f9e1fd11b11278e522ca0a68b
#
_cell.length_a   1.000
_cell.length_b   1.000
_cell.length_c   1.000
_cell.angle_alpha   90.00
_cell.angle_beta   90.00
_cell.angle_gamma   90.00
#
_symmetry.space_group_name_H-M   'P 1'
#
loop_
_entity.id
_entity.type
_entity.pdbx_description
1 polymer ?
#
loop_
_entity_poly.entity_id
_entity_poly.type
_entity_poly.pdbx_seq_one_letter_code
_entity_poly.pdbx_strand_id
1 'polypeptide(L)'
;AYIVSIQPGEKQAYYYTIDTNDETISRIEYKVKAKETVSPDNKRAKSSDFEFIGTNERIDEEYGDSSITGTLKNNSKQDVEFLELTVVFKKDGNVVGGYTTYADDLEAGDETSFEINAYDAPEHDAYELYAVNHDYK
;
A
#
# COMPACT_ATOMS: atom_id res chain seq x y z
N ALA A 1 9.45 -13.21 -5.76
CA ALA A 1 9.58 -11.78 -6.10
C ALA A 1 8.35 -11.37 -6.89
N TYR A 2 7.58 -10.45 -6.36
CA TYR A 2 6.43 -9.90 -7.07
C TYR A 2 6.92 -8.86 -8.09
N ILE A 3 6.29 -8.86 -9.27
CA ILE A 3 6.54 -7.84 -10.29
C ILE A 3 5.43 -6.80 -10.12
N VAL A 4 5.78 -5.66 -9.59
CA VAL A 4 4.89 -4.51 -9.51
C VAL A 4 5.13 -3.64 -10.73
N SER A 5 4.06 -3.28 -11.44
CA SER A 5 4.14 -2.34 -12.55
C SER A 5 3.94 -0.93 -12.03
N ILE A 6 4.94 -0.09 -12.17
CA ILE A 6 4.88 1.33 -11.81
C ILE A 6 4.86 2.15 -13.10
N GLN A 7 3.94 3.10 -13.21
CA GLN A 7 3.90 4.01 -14.34
C GLN A 7 4.89 5.18 -14.16
N PRO A 8 5.35 5.82 -15.24
CA PRO A 8 6.25 6.96 -15.14
C PRO A 8 5.70 8.07 -14.25
N GLY A 9 6.48 8.48 -13.25
CA GLY A 9 6.11 9.54 -12.30
C GLY A 9 5.29 9.08 -11.09
N GLU A 10 4.92 7.82 -11.00
CA GLU A 10 4.20 7.28 -9.85
C GLU A 10 5.16 6.87 -8.72
N LYS A 11 4.62 6.96 -7.50
CA LYS A 11 5.23 6.38 -6.30
C LYS A 11 4.35 5.24 -5.81
N GLN A 12 4.99 4.16 -5.44
CA GLN A 12 4.33 3.03 -4.80
C GLN A 12 5.13 2.60 -3.58
N ALA A 13 4.42 2.12 -2.57
CA ALA A 13 5.05 1.48 -1.43
C ALA A 13 5.00 -0.03 -1.64
N TYR A 14 6.05 -0.69 -1.23
CA TYR A 14 6.18 -2.13 -1.26
C TYR A 14 6.53 -2.63 0.13
N TYR A 15 5.71 -3.55 0.64
CA TYR A 15 5.90 -4.15 1.94
C TYR A 15 6.34 -5.62 1.80
N TYR A 16 7.33 -6.00 2.56
CA TYR A 16 7.82 -7.37 2.61
C TYR A 16 8.26 -7.74 4.02
N THR A 17 7.79 -8.88 4.51
CA THR A 17 8.22 -9.45 5.79
C THR A 17 9.29 -10.48 5.57
N ILE A 18 10.33 -10.42 6.40
CA ILE A 18 11.38 -11.43 6.47
C ILE A 18 11.27 -12.12 7.83
N ASP A 19 11.04 -13.43 7.81
CA ASP A 19 11.13 -14.23 9.02
C ASP A 19 12.60 -14.40 9.37
N THR A 20 12.98 -13.95 10.55
CA THR A 20 14.39 -13.99 11.02
C THR A 20 14.67 -15.19 11.91
N ASN A 21 13.68 -16.03 12.22
CA ASN A 21 13.82 -17.15 13.15
C ASN A 21 14.54 -16.74 14.45
N ASP A 22 14.17 -15.59 15.02
CA ASP A 22 14.79 -14.98 16.22
C ASP A 22 16.27 -14.54 16.04
N GLU A 23 16.79 -14.53 14.82
CA GLU A 23 18.13 -14.00 14.55
C GLU A 23 18.12 -12.46 14.47
N THR A 24 19.15 -11.83 15.03
CA THR A 24 19.30 -10.38 14.93
C THR A 24 19.81 -9.98 13.55
N ILE A 25 19.01 -9.20 12.81
CA ILE A 25 19.45 -8.63 11.53
C ILE A 25 20.33 -7.41 11.80
N SER A 26 21.59 -7.47 11.41
CA SER A 26 22.51 -6.34 11.50
C SER A 26 22.50 -5.44 10.26
N ARG A 27 22.06 -5.96 9.11
CA ARG A 27 22.04 -5.24 7.84
C ARG A 27 21.04 -5.85 6.87
N ILE A 28 20.31 -5.00 6.16
CA ILE A 28 19.46 -5.39 5.03
C ILE A 28 20.02 -4.76 3.76
N GLU A 29 20.25 -5.56 2.73
CA GLU A 29 20.59 -5.10 1.39
C GLU A 29 19.45 -5.46 0.45
N TYR A 30 19.01 -4.49 -0.34
CA TYR A 30 18.01 -4.71 -1.37
C TYR A 30 18.51 -4.28 -2.74
N LYS A 31 18.03 -4.94 -3.77
CA LYS A 31 18.33 -4.62 -5.16
C LYS A 31 17.04 -4.49 -5.94
N VAL A 32 16.79 -3.31 -6.46
CA VAL A 32 15.67 -3.06 -7.37
C VAL A 32 16.13 -3.22 -8.81
N LYS A 33 15.38 -4.01 -9.59
CA LYS A 33 15.56 -4.11 -11.03
C LYS A 33 14.29 -3.60 -11.69
N ALA A 34 14.41 -2.53 -12.46
CA ALA A 34 13.34 -2.02 -13.29
C ALA A 34 13.57 -2.50 -14.73
N LYS A 35 12.50 -2.90 -15.39
CA LYS A 35 12.47 -3.21 -16.82
C LYS A 35 11.32 -2.43 -17.43
N GLU A 36 11.60 -1.69 -18.48
CA GLU A 36 10.55 -1.06 -19.26
C GLU A 36 9.72 -2.15 -19.95
N THR A 37 8.41 -2.13 -19.68
CA THR A 37 7.44 -2.97 -20.37
C THR A 37 6.58 -2.06 -21.22
N VAL A 38 6.75 -2.13 -22.52
CA VAL A 38 5.86 -1.45 -23.47
C VAL A 38 4.63 -2.35 -23.63
N SER A 39 3.57 -2.07 -22.89
CA SER A 39 2.26 -2.64 -23.18
C SER A 39 1.47 -1.62 -23.98
N PRO A 40 1.05 -1.93 -25.22
CA PRO A 40 0.25 -1.00 -26.03
C PRO A 40 -1.11 -0.67 -25.42
N ASP A 41 -1.60 -1.50 -24.50
CA ASP A 41 -2.92 -1.39 -23.89
C ASP A 41 -2.86 -0.97 -22.40
N ASN A 42 -1.88 -0.16 -22.04
CA ASN A 42 -1.69 0.25 -20.63
C ASN A 42 -2.82 1.19 -20.16
N LYS A 43 -4.03 0.63 -20.05
CA LYS A 43 -5.24 1.31 -19.56
C LYS A 43 -5.45 1.12 -18.06
N ARG A 44 -4.41 0.74 -17.31
CA ARG A 44 -4.50 0.53 -15.88
C ARG A 44 -4.81 1.83 -15.14
N ALA A 45 -5.73 1.74 -14.20
CA ALA A 45 -5.87 2.76 -13.19
C ALA A 45 -4.54 2.95 -12.46
N LYS A 46 -4.12 4.20 -12.32
CA LYS A 46 -2.86 4.56 -11.65
C LYS A 46 -3.11 4.67 -10.16
N SER A 47 -2.06 4.52 -9.35
CA SER A 47 -2.16 4.78 -7.91
C SER A 47 -2.72 6.17 -7.60
N SER A 48 -2.41 7.16 -8.43
CA SER A 48 -2.94 8.53 -8.32
C SER A 48 -4.42 8.68 -8.67
N ASP A 49 -5.05 7.68 -9.27
CA ASP A 49 -6.48 7.68 -9.58
C ASP A 49 -7.33 7.25 -8.37
N PHE A 50 -6.69 6.73 -7.33
CA PHE A 50 -7.35 6.34 -6.09
C PHE A 50 -7.17 7.42 -5.03
N GLU A 51 -8.27 7.79 -4.37
CA GLU A 51 -8.31 8.80 -3.33
C GLU A 51 -8.72 8.19 -2.00
N PHE A 52 -7.93 8.46 -0.96
CA PHE A 52 -8.26 8.10 0.42
C PHE A 52 -8.94 9.27 1.12
N ILE A 53 -10.19 9.09 1.54
CA ILE A 53 -11.04 10.15 2.06
C ILE A 53 -11.39 9.85 3.52
N GLY A 54 -11.32 10.90 4.37
CA GLY A 54 -11.75 10.83 5.77
C GLY A 54 -11.00 9.78 6.59
N THR A 55 -9.70 9.64 6.33
CA THR A 55 -8.87 8.66 7.03
C THR A 55 -8.76 8.98 8.51
N ASN A 56 -8.86 7.94 9.34
CA ASN A 56 -8.69 8.03 10.77
C ASN A 56 -7.87 6.86 11.27
N GLU A 57 -6.95 7.14 12.17
CA GLU A 57 -6.14 6.14 12.84
C GLU A 57 -6.57 5.97 14.30
N ARG A 58 -6.63 4.73 14.74
CA ARG A 58 -6.79 4.35 16.15
C ARG A 58 -5.63 3.44 16.54
N ILE A 59 -4.88 3.84 17.55
CA ILE A 59 -3.79 3.05 18.12
C ILE A 59 -4.32 2.34 19.38
N ASP A 60 -4.10 1.04 19.46
CA ASP A 60 -4.30 0.25 20.66
C ASP A 60 -3.00 0.27 21.48
N GLU A 61 -2.99 1.05 22.56
CA GLU A 61 -1.78 1.22 23.39
C GLU A 61 -1.39 -0.05 24.16
N GLU A 62 -2.31 -1.00 24.35
CA GLU A 62 -2.02 -2.25 25.05
C GLU A 62 -1.26 -3.24 24.18
N TYR A 63 -1.62 -3.32 22.89
CA TYR A 63 -1.05 -4.29 21.95
C TYR A 63 -0.11 -3.67 20.93
N GLY A 64 -0.07 -2.34 20.81
CA GLY A 64 0.72 -1.64 19.82
C GLY A 64 0.15 -1.74 18.40
N ASP A 65 -1.13 -2.12 18.26
CA ASP A 65 -1.79 -2.26 16.97
C ASP A 65 -2.28 -0.90 16.47
N SER A 66 -2.18 -0.67 15.16
CA SER A 66 -2.75 0.50 14.49
C SER A 66 -3.85 0.05 13.53
N SER A 67 -5.04 0.63 13.69
CA SER A 67 -6.17 0.43 12.77
C SER A 67 -6.45 1.73 12.03
N ILE A 68 -6.29 1.71 10.71
CA ILE A 68 -6.53 2.86 9.83
C ILE A 68 -7.77 2.58 9.00
N THR A 69 -8.76 3.45 9.13
CA THR A 69 -10.04 3.35 8.43
C THR A 69 -10.29 4.58 7.55
N GLY A 70 -11.14 4.43 6.55
CA GLY A 70 -11.54 5.52 5.68
C GLY A 70 -12.38 5.04 4.51
N THR A 71 -12.55 5.92 3.53
CA THR A 71 -13.19 5.63 2.26
C THR A 71 -12.15 5.67 1.15
N LEU A 72 -12.15 4.67 0.30
CA LEU A 72 -11.35 4.60 -0.92
C LEU A 72 -12.25 4.90 -2.11
N LYS A 73 -11.86 5.86 -2.94
CA LYS A 73 -12.57 6.24 -4.16
C LYS A 73 -11.75 5.92 -5.39
N ASN A 74 -12.39 5.31 -6.38
CA ASN A 74 -11.82 5.08 -7.70
C ASN A 74 -12.18 6.25 -8.65
N ASN A 75 -11.28 7.19 -8.83
CA ASN A 75 -11.45 8.32 -9.75
C ASN A 75 -11.06 7.96 -11.21
N SER A 76 -10.66 6.71 -11.47
CA SER A 76 -10.37 6.25 -12.83
C SER A 76 -11.67 5.99 -13.63
N LYS A 77 -11.51 5.66 -14.90
CA LYS A 77 -12.61 5.24 -15.79
C LYS A 77 -12.66 3.72 -15.95
N GLN A 78 -12.06 2.98 -15.03
CA GLN A 78 -11.91 1.53 -15.12
C GLN A 78 -12.35 0.88 -13.83
N ASP A 79 -13.07 -0.22 -13.97
CA ASP A 79 -13.37 -1.10 -12.85
C ASP A 79 -12.08 -1.82 -12.44
N VAL A 80 -11.91 -2.02 -11.16
CA VAL A 80 -10.75 -2.68 -10.57
C VAL A 80 -11.22 -3.86 -9.76
N GLU A 81 -10.75 -5.05 -10.14
CA GLU A 81 -11.11 -6.29 -9.47
C GLU A 81 -10.33 -6.51 -8.18
N PHE A 82 -9.12 -5.95 -8.09
CA PHE A 82 -8.25 -6.20 -6.94
C PHE A 82 -7.27 -5.04 -6.72
N LEU A 83 -7.30 -4.48 -5.52
CA LEU A 83 -6.39 -3.43 -5.08
C LEU A 83 -5.60 -3.87 -3.86
N GLU A 84 -4.30 -3.66 -3.89
CA GLU A 84 -3.46 -3.72 -2.71
C GLU A 84 -3.41 -2.33 -2.06
N LEU A 85 -3.77 -2.26 -0.78
CA LEU A 85 -3.71 -1.05 0.02
C LEU A 85 -2.56 -1.16 1.00
N THR A 86 -1.60 -0.25 0.88
CA THR A 86 -0.40 -0.24 1.73
C THR A 86 -0.35 1.02 2.57
N VAL A 87 -0.16 0.86 3.87
CA VAL A 87 0.23 1.94 4.77
C VAL A 87 1.74 1.93 4.96
N VAL A 88 2.33 3.11 4.96
CA VAL A 88 3.74 3.34 5.30
C VAL A 88 3.81 4.24 6.52
N PHE A 89 4.34 3.72 7.62
CA PHE A 89 4.53 4.46 8.86
C PHE A 89 5.84 5.24 8.84
N LYS A 90 5.78 6.47 9.34
CA LYS A 90 6.92 7.38 9.42
C LYS A 90 7.12 7.89 10.83
N LYS A 91 8.38 8.09 11.21
CA LYS A 91 8.79 8.79 12.42
C LYS A 91 9.91 9.76 12.07
N ASP A 92 9.77 11.02 12.46
CA ASP A 92 10.72 12.09 12.12
C ASP A 92 11.04 12.12 10.60
N GLY A 93 10.04 11.88 9.76
CA GLY A 93 10.16 11.84 8.29
C GLY A 93 10.80 10.58 7.70
N ASN A 94 11.26 9.64 8.53
CA ASN A 94 11.86 8.38 8.07
C ASN A 94 10.82 7.27 8.05
N VAL A 95 10.91 6.36 7.07
CA VAL A 95 10.09 5.16 7.04
C VAL A 95 10.54 4.21 8.15
N VAL A 96 9.59 3.82 9.02
CA VAL A 96 9.84 2.92 10.15
C VAL A 96 9.11 1.59 10.01
N GLY A 97 8.13 1.50 9.13
CA GLY A 97 7.42 0.24 8.85
C GLY A 97 6.28 0.43 7.87
N GLY A 98 5.50 -0.61 7.68
CA GLY A 98 4.32 -0.59 6.84
C GLY A 98 3.49 -1.84 7.01
N TYR A 99 2.31 -1.84 6.41
CA TYR A 99 1.39 -2.97 6.39
C TYR A 99 0.55 -2.94 5.13
N THR A 100 0.05 -4.09 4.71
CA THR A 100 -0.73 -4.23 3.49
C THR A 100 -2.04 -4.96 3.76
N THR A 101 -3.11 -4.49 3.14
CA THR A 101 -4.41 -5.16 3.03
C THR A 101 -4.90 -5.09 1.59
N TYR A 102 -6.10 -5.59 1.33
CA TYR A 102 -6.66 -5.67 -0.02
C TYR A 102 -8.09 -5.13 -0.03
N ALA A 103 -8.48 -4.59 -1.18
CA ALA A 103 -9.86 -4.24 -1.49
C ALA A 103 -10.24 -4.87 -2.84
N ASP A 104 -11.44 -5.42 -2.91
CA ASP A 104 -11.95 -6.10 -4.09
C ASP A 104 -13.09 -5.28 -4.71
N ASP A 105 -13.30 -5.49 -6.02
CA ASP A 105 -14.46 -5.03 -6.79
C ASP A 105 -14.84 -3.54 -6.58
N LEU A 106 -13.96 -2.64 -7.01
CA LEU A 106 -14.24 -1.21 -7.00
C LEU A 106 -14.49 -0.69 -8.41
N GLU A 107 -15.76 -0.42 -8.74
CA GLU A 107 -16.17 0.10 -10.05
C GLU A 107 -15.65 1.53 -10.29
N ALA A 108 -15.61 1.92 -11.56
CA ALA A 108 -15.20 3.26 -11.98
C ALA A 108 -16.10 4.35 -11.39
N GLY A 109 -15.55 5.26 -10.61
CA GLY A 109 -16.25 6.35 -9.94
C GLY A 109 -16.84 6.00 -8.58
N ASP A 110 -16.82 4.75 -8.18
CA ASP A 110 -17.38 4.28 -6.92
C ASP A 110 -16.45 4.48 -5.72
N GLU A 111 -17.04 4.32 -4.56
CA GLU A 111 -16.40 4.44 -3.25
C GLU A 111 -16.66 3.17 -2.42
N THR A 112 -15.64 2.74 -1.68
CA THR A 112 -15.75 1.65 -0.71
C THR A 112 -15.08 2.02 0.60
N SER A 113 -15.56 1.49 1.72
CA SER A 113 -14.85 1.63 3.00
C SER A 113 -13.66 0.68 3.03
N PHE A 114 -12.59 1.10 3.69
CA PHE A 114 -11.43 0.25 3.92
C PHE A 114 -11.00 0.28 5.38
N GLU A 115 -10.31 -0.78 5.78
CA GLU A 115 -9.65 -0.91 7.07
C GLU A 115 -8.30 -1.61 6.89
N ILE A 116 -7.23 -1.01 7.43
CA ILE A 116 -5.90 -1.59 7.50
C ILE A 116 -5.59 -1.83 8.99
N ASN A 117 -5.47 -3.09 9.37
CA ASN A 117 -5.10 -3.49 10.73
C ASN A 117 -3.63 -3.90 10.74
N ALA A 118 -2.78 -3.00 11.21
CA ALA A 118 -1.35 -3.23 11.34
C ALA A 118 -1.05 -3.71 12.77
N TYR A 119 -0.73 -5.00 12.88
CA TYR A 119 -0.33 -5.62 14.15
C TYR A 119 1.12 -5.26 14.49
N ASP A 120 1.41 -5.00 15.76
CA ASP A 120 2.73 -4.56 16.21
C ASP A 120 3.27 -3.38 15.39
N ALA A 121 2.42 -2.39 15.14
CA ALA A 121 2.80 -1.23 14.38
C ALA A 121 3.98 -0.49 15.04
N PRO A 122 5.02 -0.10 14.30
CA PRO A 122 6.14 0.65 14.88
C PRO A 122 5.64 1.99 15.42
N GLU A 123 6.32 2.51 16.45
CA GLU A 123 6.06 3.87 16.92
C GLU A 123 6.27 4.87 15.78
N HIS A 124 5.27 5.69 15.50
CA HIS A 124 5.26 6.62 14.38
C HIS A 124 4.51 7.92 14.73
N ASP A 125 4.74 8.95 13.94
CA ASP A 125 4.11 10.27 14.05
C ASP A 125 3.28 10.64 12.79
N ALA A 126 3.44 9.88 11.72
CA ALA A 126 2.71 10.05 10.47
C ALA A 126 2.58 8.73 9.71
N TYR A 127 1.63 8.69 8.79
CA TYR A 127 1.49 7.60 7.84
C TYR A 127 1.14 8.10 6.44
N GLU A 128 1.47 7.31 5.43
CA GLU A 128 1.06 7.51 4.04
C GLU A 128 0.33 6.27 3.53
N LEU A 129 -0.68 6.47 2.69
CA LEU A 129 -1.48 5.41 2.10
C LEU A 129 -1.24 5.33 0.59
N TYR A 130 -1.16 4.10 0.09
CA TYR A 130 -0.99 3.79 -1.32
C TYR A 130 -1.99 2.73 -1.76
N ALA A 131 -2.54 2.89 -2.95
CA ALA A 131 -3.37 1.88 -3.61
C ALA A 131 -2.67 1.43 -4.90
N VAL A 132 -2.52 0.13 -5.06
CA VAL A 132 -1.86 -0.47 -6.21
C VAL A 132 -2.81 -1.44 -6.90
N ASN A 133 -3.10 -1.17 -8.17
CA ASN A 133 -3.89 -2.07 -8.99
C ASN A 133 -3.00 -3.19 -9.52
N HIS A 134 -3.28 -4.43 -9.12
CA HIS A 134 -2.63 -5.62 -9.62
C HIS A 134 -3.48 -6.27 -10.72
N ASP A 135 -2.97 -6.35 -11.94
CA ASP A 135 -3.54 -7.24 -12.95
C ASP A 135 -3.00 -8.66 -12.73
N TYR A 136 -3.84 -9.52 -12.23
CA TYR A 136 -3.63 -10.95 -12.31
C TYR A 136 -4.22 -11.44 -13.64
N LYS A 137 -3.45 -11.39 -14.70
CA LYS A 137 -3.72 -12.12 -15.93
C LYS A 137 -2.64 -13.15 -16.19
#